data_52991784169a01bd7263da5bd656a366
#
_entry.id   52991784169a01bd7263da5bd656a366
#
_cell.length_a   1.000
_cell.length_b   1.000
_cell.length_c   1.000
_cell.angle_alpha   90.00
_cell.angle_beta   90.00
_cell.angle_gamma   90.00
#
_symmetry.space_group_name_H-M   'P 1'
#
loop_
_entity.id
_entity.type
_entity.pdbx_description
1 polymer ?
#
loop_
_entity_poly.entity_id
_entity_poly.type
_entity_poly.pdbx_seq_one_letter_code
_entity_poly.pdbx_strand_id
1 'polypeptide(L)'
;MSMTDRWESKLHEECGVFGIYSPDGADVVSACYHGLYALQHRGQESCGIAVNNQGVISCHKDLGLVSSVFTREVLEAMGPGQIGVGHCRYATTGSQVVENAQPLLIRHRKGNMALAHNGNLTNAGELRREYELDGTIF
;
A
#
# COMPACT_ATOMS: atom_id res chain seq x y z
N MET A 1 -27.53 -5.31 -33.88
CA MET A 1 -26.44 -5.02 -32.94
C MET A 1 -26.77 -3.70 -32.30
N SER A 2 -27.32 -3.76 -31.08
CA SER A 2 -27.90 -2.61 -30.36
C SER A 2 -26.76 -1.69 -29.87
N MET A 3 -26.97 -0.36 -30.06
CA MET A 3 -26.03 0.69 -29.61
C MET A 3 -25.93 0.84 -28.08
N THR A 4 -26.58 -0.03 -27.31
CA THR A 4 -26.64 0.02 -25.85
C THR A 4 -25.54 -0.78 -25.13
N ASP A 5 -24.77 -1.61 -25.85
CA ASP A 5 -23.75 -2.49 -25.22
C ASP A 5 -22.38 -1.83 -25.00
N ARG A 6 -22.24 -0.54 -25.22
CA ARG A 6 -20.93 0.13 -25.20
C ARG A 6 -20.60 0.88 -23.90
N TRP A 7 -21.49 0.87 -22.90
CA TRP A 7 -21.32 1.69 -21.67
C TRP A 7 -21.37 0.90 -20.36
N GLU A 8 -21.39 -0.43 -20.41
CA GLU A 8 -21.18 -1.27 -19.24
C GLU A 8 -19.69 -1.68 -19.09
N SER A 9 -18.78 -0.73 -19.19
CA SER A 9 -17.52 -0.88 -18.45
C SER A 9 -17.89 -0.69 -16.97
N LYS A 10 -18.23 -1.80 -16.29
CA LYS A 10 -18.33 -1.79 -14.83
C LYS A 10 -17.04 -1.19 -14.31
N LEU A 11 -17.14 -0.01 -13.67
CA LEU A 11 -16.04 0.54 -12.90
C LEU A 11 -15.70 -0.50 -11.84
N HIS A 12 -14.64 -1.26 -12.06
CA HIS A 12 -14.11 -2.17 -11.06
C HIS A 12 -13.36 -1.31 -10.04
N GLU A 13 -13.81 -1.36 -8.79
CA GLU A 13 -13.07 -0.76 -7.70
C GLU A 13 -11.84 -1.64 -7.43
N GLU A 14 -10.68 -1.07 -7.64
CA GLU A 14 -9.40 -1.75 -7.50
C GLU A 14 -8.52 -0.97 -6.54
N CYS A 15 -7.93 -1.68 -5.54
CA CYS A 15 -7.06 -1.14 -4.52
C CYS A 15 -7.70 -0.06 -3.62
N GLY A 16 -7.16 0.09 -2.43
CA GLY A 16 -7.51 1.12 -1.47
C GLY A 16 -6.26 1.71 -0.83
N VAL A 17 -6.21 3.04 -0.73
CA VAL A 17 -5.15 3.77 0.00
C VAL A 17 -5.78 4.49 1.16
N PHE A 18 -5.14 4.41 2.34
CA PHE A 18 -5.50 5.15 3.53
C PHE A 18 -4.29 5.88 4.07
N GLY A 19 -4.46 7.13 4.50
CA GLY A 19 -3.40 7.91 5.11
C GLY A 19 -3.91 8.71 6.30
N ILE A 20 -3.09 8.84 7.32
CA ILE A 20 -3.41 9.61 8.53
C ILE A 20 -2.17 10.31 9.06
N TYR A 21 -2.39 11.53 9.57
CA TYR A 21 -1.43 12.26 10.36
C TYR A 21 -2.07 12.69 11.67
N SER A 22 -1.43 12.35 12.79
CA SER A 22 -1.87 12.74 14.13
C SER A 22 -0.69 13.28 14.94
N PRO A 23 -0.57 14.61 15.07
CA PRO A 23 0.50 15.23 15.86
C PRO A 23 0.35 14.93 17.35
N ASP A 24 -0.86 14.71 17.84
CA ASP A 24 -1.20 14.59 19.26
C ASP A 24 -1.10 13.15 19.80
N GLY A 25 -0.57 12.20 18.98
CA GLY A 25 -0.33 10.83 19.43
C GLY A 25 -1.57 9.95 19.52
N ALA A 26 -2.59 10.22 18.67
CA ALA A 26 -3.67 9.23 18.46
C ALA A 26 -3.09 7.89 17.98
N ASP A 27 -3.80 6.80 18.24
CA ASP A 27 -3.40 5.48 17.77
C ASP A 27 -3.50 5.38 16.23
N VAL A 28 -2.42 5.80 15.57
CA VAL A 28 -2.29 5.84 14.11
C VAL A 28 -2.33 4.44 13.52
N VAL A 29 -1.78 3.44 14.22
CA VAL A 29 -1.78 2.03 13.77
C VAL A 29 -3.20 1.50 13.70
N SER A 30 -3.96 1.65 14.79
CA SER A 30 -5.38 1.23 14.81
C SER A 30 -6.22 2.00 13.81
N ALA A 31 -5.96 3.30 13.62
CA ALA A 31 -6.67 4.09 12.62
C ALA A 31 -6.40 3.58 11.19
N CYS A 32 -5.15 3.24 10.86
CA CYS A 32 -4.80 2.61 9.58
C CYS A 32 -5.49 1.25 9.42
N TYR A 33 -5.46 0.40 10.45
CA TYR A 33 -6.15 -0.89 10.43
C TYR A 33 -7.64 -0.74 10.11
N HIS A 34 -8.35 0.11 10.84
CA HIS A 34 -9.78 0.32 10.62
C HIS A 34 -10.08 0.97 9.27
N GLY A 35 -9.22 1.90 8.83
CA GLY A 35 -9.33 2.50 7.50
C GLY A 35 -9.18 1.46 6.38
N LEU A 36 -8.17 0.58 6.48
CA LEU A 36 -7.99 -0.52 5.52
C LEU A 36 -9.10 -1.55 5.60
N TYR A 37 -9.58 -1.87 6.81
CA TYR A 37 -10.70 -2.79 6.97
C TYR A 37 -11.96 -2.27 6.26
N ALA A 38 -12.24 -0.98 6.37
CA ALA A 38 -13.34 -0.34 5.64
C ALA A 38 -13.13 -0.34 4.11
N LEU A 39 -11.89 -0.33 3.64
CA LEU A 39 -11.51 -0.39 2.23
C LEU A 39 -11.30 -1.82 1.70
N GLN A 40 -11.46 -2.85 2.54
CA GLN A 40 -11.14 -4.24 2.21
C GLN A 40 -11.87 -4.76 0.97
N HIS A 41 -13.10 -4.26 0.72
CA HIS A 41 -13.87 -4.62 -0.48
C HIS A 41 -13.20 -4.22 -1.79
N ARG A 42 -12.25 -3.28 -1.75
CA ARG A 42 -11.48 -2.79 -2.91
C ARG A 42 -10.23 -3.62 -3.19
N GLY A 43 -9.70 -4.36 -2.21
CA GLY A 43 -8.49 -5.15 -2.39
C GLY A 43 -8.39 -6.29 -1.39
N GLN A 44 -8.29 -7.53 -1.90
CA GLN A 44 -8.33 -8.74 -1.09
C GLN A 44 -7.10 -9.64 -1.30
N GLU A 45 -6.12 -9.22 -2.07
CA GLU A 45 -4.92 -10.02 -2.37
C GLU A 45 -3.83 -9.82 -1.34
N SER A 46 -3.53 -8.57 -1.04
CA SER A 46 -2.52 -8.20 -0.06
C SER A 46 -2.88 -6.89 0.62
N CYS A 47 -2.33 -6.68 1.78
CA CYS A 47 -2.45 -5.41 2.48
C CYS A 47 -1.18 -5.10 3.25
N GLY A 48 -1.01 -3.82 3.58
CA GLY A 48 0.14 -3.37 4.36
C GLY A 48 -0.12 -2.02 5.02
N ILE A 49 0.59 -1.80 6.12
CA ILE A 49 0.61 -0.55 6.87
C ILE A 49 2.07 -0.18 7.12
N ALA A 50 2.40 1.08 6.91
CA ALA A 50 3.65 1.68 7.36
C ALA A 50 3.34 2.86 8.28
N VAL A 51 4.04 2.94 9.40
CA VAL A 51 3.86 3.98 10.39
C VAL A 51 5.20 4.62 10.71
N ASN A 52 5.24 5.94 10.72
CA ASN A 52 6.41 6.71 11.10
C ASN A 52 6.26 7.22 12.53
N ASN A 53 7.27 6.92 13.34
CA ASN A 53 7.45 7.49 14.66
C ASN A 53 8.80 8.22 14.71
N GLN A 54 8.79 9.54 14.69
CA GLN A 54 9.98 10.38 14.81
C GLN A 54 11.12 10.01 13.84
N GLY A 55 10.77 9.69 12.59
CA GLY A 55 11.72 9.34 11.54
C GLY A 55 12.01 7.83 11.42
N VAL A 56 11.55 7.02 12.35
CA VAL A 56 11.63 5.56 12.27
C VAL A 56 10.35 5.01 11.64
N ILE A 57 10.49 4.26 10.55
CA ILE A 57 9.34 3.64 9.87
C ILE A 57 9.26 2.16 10.26
N SER A 58 8.16 1.79 10.91
CA SER A 58 7.71 0.40 11.09
C SER A 58 6.76 0.04 9.95
N CYS A 59 6.94 -1.10 9.32
CA CYS A 59 6.08 -1.56 8.25
C CYS A 59 5.80 -3.05 8.39
N HIS A 60 4.52 -3.40 8.25
CA HIS A 60 4.09 -4.78 8.11
C HIS A 60 3.19 -4.90 6.89
N LYS A 61 3.43 -5.92 6.06
CA LYS A 61 2.64 -6.20 4.87
C LYS A 61 2.72 -7.69 4.53
N ASP A 62 1.63 -8.23 4.04
CA ASP A 62 1.56 -9.64 3.64
C ASP A 62 0.40 -9.88 2.67
N LEU A 63 0.35 -11.10 2.14
CA LEU A 63 -0.76 -11.59 1.35
C LEU A 63 -1.94 -11.93 2.27
N GLY A 64 -3.14 -11.56 1.84
CA GLY A 64 -4.36 -11.88 2.55
C GLY A 64 -5.22 -10.68 2.95
N LEU A 65 -6.25 -10.98 3.70
CA LEU A 65 -7.20 -9.99 4.21
C LEU A 65 -6.60 -9.19 5.37
N VAL A 66 -7.03 -7.94 5.53
CA VAL A 66 -6.58 -7.04 6.60
C VAL A 66 -6.70 -7.71 7.98
N SER A 67 -7.81 -8.38 8.27
CA SER A 67 -8.04 -9.07 9.54
C SER A 67 -7.14 -10.30 9.77
N SER A 68 -6.62 -10.89 8.69
CA SER A 68 -5.72 -12.05 8.78
C SER A 68 -4.26 -11.62 8.90
N VAL A 69 -3.88 -10.55 8.20
CA VAL A 69 -2.51 -10.01 8.17
C VAL A 69 -2.20 -9.22 9.44
N PHE A 70 -3.15 -8.43 9.92
CA PHE A 70 -2.97 -7.56 11.08
C PHE A 70 -3.63 -8.16 12.32
N THR A 71 -2.97 -9.17 12.90
CA THR A 71 -3.36 -9.68 14.20
C THR A 71 -3.07 -8.65 15.30
N ARG A 72 -3.62 -8.87 16.49
CA ARG A 72 -3.39 -8.00 17.63
C ARG A 72 -1.88 -7.86 17.94
N GLU A 73 -1.16 -8.96 17.89
CA GLU A 73 0.29 -9.00 18.16
C GLU A 73 1.08 -8.18 17.13
N VAL A 74 0.68 -8.22 15.84
CA VAL A 74 1.30 -7.42 14.78
C VAL A 74 1.05 -5.94 15.01
N LEU A 75 -0.19 -5.55 15.32
CA LEU A 75 -0.54 -4.15 15.57
C LEU A 75 0.21 -3.60 16.80
N GLU A 76 0.29 -4.36 17.88
CA GLU A 76 1.05 -3.98 19.08
C GLU A 76 2.57 -3.85 18.79
N ALA A 77 3.12 -4.74 17.96
CA ALA A 77 4.54 -4.72 17.58
C ALA A 77 4.92 -3.54 16.68
N MET A 78 3.97 -3.00 15.91
CA MET A 78 4.22 -1.82 15.07
C MET A 78 4.48 -0.56 15.88
N GLY A 79 3.99 -0.51 17.11
CA GLY A 79 4.23 0.58 18.06
C GLY A 79 3.51 1.88 17.72
N PRO A 80 3.78 2.93 18.48
CA PRO A 80 3.16 4.24 18.26
C PRO A 80 3.70 4.92 17.00
N GLY A 81 2.94 5.89 16.48
CA GLY A 81 3.37 6.70 15.35
C GLY A 81 2.55 7.97 15.21
N GLN A 82 3.03 8.87 14.37
CA GLN A 82 2.39 10.15 14.08
C GLN A 82 1.86 10.21 12.64
N ILE A 83 2.45 9.44 11.75
CA ILE A 83 2.05 9.36 10.34
C ILE A 83 1.86 7.89 10.01
N GLY A 84 0.74 7.55 9.39
CA GLY A 84 0.47 6.21 8.90
C GLY A 84 -0.02 6.22 7.46
N VAL A 85 0.41 5.23 6.68
CA VAL A 85 -0.11 4.94 5.35
C VAL A 85 -0.41 3.47 5.23
N GLY A 86 -1.56 3.14 4.67
CA GLY A 86 -2.01 1.78 4.43
C GLY A 86 -2.48 1.57 3.00
N HIS A 87 -2.41 0.32 2.55
CA HIS A 87 -2.83 -0.09 1.22
C HIS A 87 -3.48 -1.47 1.25
N CYS A 88 -4.59 -1.61 0.52
CA CYS A 88 -5.18 -2.90 0.14
C CYS A 88 -5.03 -3.07 -1.37
N ARG A 89 -4.43 -4.18 -1.80
CA ARG A 89 -4.19 -4.46 -3.21
C ARG A 89 -5.22 -5.44 -3.76
N TYR A 90 -5.70 -5.12 -4.97
CA TYR A 90 -6.36 -6.07 -5.84
C TYR A 90 -5.47 -6.30 -7.07
N ALA A 91 -5.10 -7.55 -7.35
CA ALA A 91 -4.24 -7.84 -8.50
C ALA A 91 -5.03 -7.79 -9.79
N THR A 92 -4.72 -6.81 -10.61
CA THR A 92 -5.14 -6.77 -12.02
C THR A 92 -4.07 -7.34 -12.94
N THR A 93 -2.81 -7.20 -12.54
CA THR A 93 -1.62 -7.65 -13.28
C THR A 93 -0.48 -7.96 -12.31
N GLY A 94 0.31 -8.98 -12.63
CA GLY A 94 1.49 -9.35 -11.86
C GLY A 94 1.30 -10.58 -10.96
N SER A 95 2.41 -11.12 -10.45
CA SER A 95 2.40 -12.26 -9.54
C SER A 95 1.92 -11.87 -8.14
N GLN A 96 1.21 -12.79 -7.51
CA GLN A 96 0.83 -12.69 -6.09
C GLN A 96 2.06 -12.99 -5.22
N VAL A 97 2.90 -11.98 -5.04
CA VAL A 97 4.08 -12.07 -4.19
C VAL A 97 4.10 -10.90 -3.21
N VAL A 98 4.64 -11.14 -2.02
CA VAL A 98 4.68 -10.15 -0.92
C VAL A 98 5.47 -8.90 -1.32
N GLU A 99 6.45 -9.03 -2.20
CA GLU A 99 7.25 -7.94 -2.73
C GLU A 99 6.40 -6.86 -3.41
N ASN A 100 5.30 -7.26 -4.05
CA ASN A 100 4.36 -6.37 -4.69
C ASN A 100 3.34 -5.75 -3.72
N ALA A 101 3.26 -6.23 -2.48
CA ALA A 101 2.42 -5.63 -1.47
C ALA A 101 2.94 -4.23 -1.11
N GLN A 102 2.00 -3.30 -0.93
CA GLN A 102 2.30 -1.93 -0.54
C GLN A 102 1.94 -1.70 0.94
N PRO A 103 2.53 -0.72 1.62
CA PRO A 103 3.44 0.33 1.12
C PRO A 103 4.81 -0.17 0.66
N LEU A 104 5.38 0.51 -0.35
CA LEU A 104 6.75 0.32 -0.78
C LEU A 104 7.68 1.10 0.16
N LEU A 105 8.70 0.43 0.70
CA LEU A 105 9.71 1.09 1.54
C LEU A 105 10.92 1.43 0.69
N ILE A 106 11.28 2.69 0.71
CA ILE A 106 12.44 3.22 0.01
C ILE A 106 13.44 3.72 1.04
N ARG A 107 14.64 3.16 1.01
CA ARG A 107 15.76 3.61 1.86
C ARG A 107 16.67 4.51 1.05
N HIS A 108 16.90 5.70 1.53
CA HIS A 108 17.73 6.69 0.86
C HIS A 108 18.66 7.38 1.87
N ARG A 109 19.80 7.90 1.38
CA ARG A 109 20.77 8.65 2.22
C ARG A 109 20.16 9.82 2.99
N LYS A 110 19.11 10.43 2.46
CA LYS A 110 18.42 11.58 3.08
C LYS A 110 17.27 11.17 4.02
N GLY A 111 17.01 9.87 4.18
CA GLY A 111 15.93 9.35 5.01
C GLY A 111 15.17 8.21 4.35
N ASN A 112 14.24 7.63 5.09
CA ASN A 112 13.38 6.56 4.61
C ASN A 112 12.03 7.13 4.17
N MET A 113 11.41 6.48 3.21
CA MET A 113 10.09 6.84 2.70
C MET A 113 9.23 5.59 2.56
N ALA A 114 7.95 5.71 2.89
CA ALA A 114 6.93 4.73 2.56
C ALA A 114 5.98 5.33 1.52
N LEU A 115 5.71 4.59 0.45
CA LEU A 115 4.85 5.01 -0.64
C LEU A 115 3.74 3.99 -0.88
N ALA A 116 2.50 4.46 -0.97
CA ALA A 116 1.37 3.66 -1.42
C ALA A 116 0.64 4.39 -2.55
N HIS A 117 0.19 3.65 -3.56
CA HIS A 117 -0.52 4.23 -4.70
C HIS A 117 -1.51 3.23 -5.31
N ASN A 118 -2.59 3.76 -5.85
CA ASN A 118 -3.52 3.05 -6.73
C ASN A 118 -3.21 3.47 -8.16
N GLY A 119 -2.50 2.63 -8.89
CA GLY A 119 -2.14 2.95 -10.26
C GLY A 119 -1.15 1.95 -10.83
N ASN A 120 -0.89 2.10 -12.12
CA ASN A 120 0.04 1.28 -12.86
C ASN A 120 0.80 2.16 -13.87
N LEU A 121 2.11 1.95 -13.97
CA LEU A 121 2.93 2.60 -14.98
C LEU A 121 2.92 1.77 -16.25
N THR A 122 2.45 2.34 -17.35
CA THR A 122 2.41 1.67 -18.65
C THR A 122 3.80 1.48 -19.27
N ASN A 123 4.76 2.32 -18.87
CA ASN A 123 6.15 2.33 -19.35
C ASN A 123 7.17 1.97 -18.25
N ALA A 124 6.77 1.21 -17.22
CA ALA A 124 7.65 0.85 -16.10
C ALA A 124 8.96 0.19 -16.55
N GLY A 125 8.90 -0.68 -17.57
CA GLY A 125 10.08 -1.36 -18.11
C GLY A 125 11.06 -0.43 -18.82
N GLU A 126 10.58 0.62 -19.48
CA GLU A 126 11.41 1.63 -20.13
C GLU A 126 12.09 2.51 -19.08
N LEU A 127 11.33 3.02 -18.11
CA LEU A 127 11.83 3.83 -17.00
C LEU A 127 12.89 3.08 -16.20
N ARG A 128 12.62 1.80 -15.86
CA ARG A 128 13.59 0.99 -15.13
C ARG A 128 14.91 0.88 -15.88
N ARG A 129 14.86 0.59 -17.18
CA ARG A 129 16.06 0.48 -18.02
C ARG A 129 16.84 1.78 -18.10
N GLU A 130 16.14 2.92 -18.20
CA GLU A 130 16.75 4.24 -18.19
C GLU A 130 17.50 4.49 -16.88
N TYR A 131 16.87 4.25 -15.74
CA TYR A 131 17.50 4.44 -14.43
C TYR A 131 18.64 3.45 -14.16
N GLU A 132 18.56 2.22 -14.66
CA GLU A 132 19.67 1.24 -14.57
C GLU A 132 20.89 1.71 -15.37
N LEU A 133 20.66 2.30 -16.54
CA LEU A 133 21.75 2.91 -17.35
C LEU A 133 22.41 4.10 -16.65
N ASP A 134 21.64 4.85 -15.87
CA ASP A 134 22.15 5.96 -15.03
C ASP A 134 22.81 5.47 -13.72
N GLY A 135 22.93 4.17 -13.53
CA GLY A 135 23.61 3.57 -12.37
C GLY A 135 22.71 3.37 -11.14
N THR A 136 21.40 3.44 -11.29
CA THR A 136 20.46 3.11 -10.21
C THR A 136 20.33 1.60 -10.09
N ILE A 137 20.41 1.07 -8.87
CA ILE A 137 20.22 -0.36 -8.55
C ILE A 137 18.84 -0.51 -7.91
N PHE A 138 18.03 -1.43 -8.45
CA PHE A 138 16.69 -1.77 -7.95
C PHE A 138 16.68 -3.12 -7.24
#